data_9cdcbe49b1fea0a97834823599631c74
#
_entry.id   9cdcbe49b1fea0a97834823599631c74
#
_cell.length_a   1.000
_cell.length_b   1.000
_cell.length_c   1.000
_cell.angle_alpha   90.00
_cell.angle_beta   90.00
_cell.angle_gamma   90.00
#
_symmetry.space_group_name_H-M   'P 1'
#
loop_
_entity.id
_entity.type
_entity.pdbx_description
1 polymer ?
#
loop_
_entity_poly.entity_id
_entity_poly.type
_entity_poly.pdbx_seq_one_letter_code
_entity_poly.pdbx_strand_id
1 'polypeptide(L)'
;MNTAPITQDVHTIPRKLPERPQNLVGMTREGMRDALIAIGTPEKQAKMRVGQIWQWLYNWGVRDFDAMTNLSKDFRAQLATHFVIEVPEVVTKQVSTAGTRKYLVRIAGGHEVEVVYIPEKDRGTLCVSSQVGCTLTCSFCHTGTQKLVRNLTAGEIIGQVMVARDDLDEWPKSGTRTYEARLLSNIVLMGMGEPLYNFENVRDAMKIAMDPEGIQLSRRRITLSTSGVVPEIARTADEIGCLLAVSFHATTDEVRDTLVPINKKWNIEALLNALREYPKASNSERITFEYVMLHGVNDSDEDAHRLMKLIEGIPAKINLIPFNEWPGAPYKRSSNN
;
A
#
# COMPACT_ATOMS: atom_id res chain seq x y z
N MET A 1 20.61 -42.18 -40.21
CA MET A 1 19.36 -42.03 -39.46
C MET A 1 19.18 -40.55 -39.18
N ASN A 2 18.29 -39.94 -39.94
CA ASN A 2 18.02 -38.51 -39.91
C ASN A 2 16.91 -38.26 -38.90
N THR A 3 17.21 -37.58 -37.82
CA THR A 3 16.20 -37.07 -36.86
C THR A 3 15.95 -35.62 -37.15
N ALA A 4 14.79 -35.29 -37.72
CA ALA A 4 14.29 -33.96 -37.91
C ALA A 4 13.87 -33.35 -36.55
N PRO A 5 14.07 -32.04 -36.31
CA PRO A 5 13.61 -31.38 -35.07
C PRO A 5 12.09 -31.23 -35.06
N ILE A 6 11.48 -31.62 -33.94
CA ILE A 6 10.05 -31.38 -33.66
C ILE A 6 9.89 -29.89 -33.33
N THR A 7 9.33 -29.13 -34.27
CA THR A 7 8.81 -27.80 -33.98
C THR A 7 7.51 -27.95 -33.21
N GLN A 8 7.54 -27.61 -31.91
CA GLN A 8 6.32 -27.47 -31.14
C GLN A 8 5.64 -26.13 -31.54
N ASP A 9 4.54 -26.23 -32.27
CA ASP A 9 3.59 -25.15 -32.48
C ASP A 9 3.02 -24.74 -31.10
N VAL A 10 3.45 -23.58 -30.62
CA VAL A 10 2.83 -22.95 -29.46
C VAL A 10 1.48 -22.40 -29.90
N HIS A 11 0.44 -23.21 -29.81
CA HIS A 11 -0.93 -22.78 -29.94
C HIS A 11 -1.19 -21.74 -28.81
N THR A 12 -1.19 -20.47 -29.16
CA THR A 12 -1.73 -19.40 -28.32
C THR A 12 -3.22 -19.65 -28.15
N ILE A 13 -3.61 -20.23 -27.01
CA ILE A 13 -5.01 -20.36 -26.61
C ILE A 13 -5.54 -18.92 -26.48
N PRO A 14 -6.58 -18.51 -27.26
CA PRO A 14 -7.15 -17.17 -27.10
C PRO A 14 -7.68 -17.06 -25.66
N ARG A 15 -7.12 -16.13 -24.88
CA ARG A 15 -7.61 -15.81 -23.54
C ARG A 15 -9.06 -15.35 -23.68
N LYS A 16 -9.99 -16.13 -23.15
CA LYS A 16 -11.41 -15.78 -23.08
C LYS A 16 -11.50 -14.46 -22.31
N LEU A 17 -12.05 -13.41 -22.92
CA LEU A 17 -12.32 -12.14 -22.25
C LEU A 17 -13.21 -12.40 -21.03
N PRO A 18 -12.97 -11.74 -19.90
CA PRO A 18 -13.79 -11.92 -18.71
C PRO A 18 -15.24 -11.52 -18.96
N GLU A 19 -16.17 -12.21 -18.35
CA GLU A 19 -17.62 -11.98 -18.49
C GLU A 19 -18.06 -10.61 -17.95
N ARG A 20 -17.24 -9.96 -17.12
CA ARG A 20 -17.48 -8.59 -16.60
C ARG A 20 -16.36 -7.66 -17.07
N PRO A 21 -16.66 -6.36 -17.29
CA PRO A 21 -15.64 -5.38 -17.62
C PRO A 21 -14.52 -5.38 -16.57
N GLN A 22 -13.27 -5.30 -17.04
CA GLN A 22 -12.11 -5.23 -16.16
C GLN A 22 -11.93 -3.80 -15.65
N ASN A 23 -11.57 -3.65 -14.38
CA ASN A 23 -11.24 -2.34 -13.84
C ASN A 23 -9.82 -1.94 -14.26
N LEU A 24 -9.66 -0.79 -14.92
CA LEU A 24 -8.35 -0.25 -15.28
C LEU A 24 -7.57 0.26 -14.07
N VAL A 25 -8.26 0.63 -12.99
CA VAL A 25 -7.60 1.08 -11.75
C VAL A 25 -6.87 -0.09 -11.10
N GLY A 26 -5.57 0.10 -10.88
CA GLY A 26 -4.69 -0.91 -10.29
C GLY A 26 -4.03 -1.86 -11.29
N MET A 27 -4.33 -1.77 -12.57
CA MET A 27 -3.52 -2.46 -13.58
C MET A 27 -2.13 -1.84 -13.65
N THR A 28 -1.09 -2.66 -13.76
CA THR A 28 0.24 -2.19 -14.15
C THR A 28 0.24 -1.71 -15.60
N ARG A 29 1.26 -0.97 -16.03
CA ARG A 29 1.37 -0.54 -17.45
C ARG A 29 1.42 -1.72 -18.40
N GLU A 30 2.13 -2.79 -18.00
CA GLU A 30 2.20 -4.03 -18.76
C GLU A 30 0.83 -4.73 -18.81
N GLY A 31 0.17 -4.87 -17.67
CA GLY A 31 -1.17 -5.45 -17.58
C GLY A 31 -2.20 -4.69 -18.42
N MET A 32 -2.16 -3.34 -18.36
CA MET A 32 -3.03 -2.49 -19.18
C MET A 32 -2.71 -2.63 -20.67
N ARG A 33 -1.42 -2.69 -21.05
CA ARG A 33 -1.02 -2.92 -22.43
C ARG A 33 -1.58 -4.24 -22.98
N ASP A 34 -1.40 -5.32 -22.21
CA ASP A 34 -1.85 -6.65 -22.62
C ASP A 34 -3.38 -6.70 -22.71
N ALA A 35 -4.09 -6.04 -21.80
CA ALA A 35 -5.54 -5.91 -21.85
C ALA A 35 -6.02 -5.12 -23.10
N LEU A 36 -5.33 -4.03 -23.47
CA LEU A 36 -5.66 -3.27 -24.68
C LEU A 36 -5.41 -4.08 -25.95
N ILE A 37 -4.32 -4.85 -26.00
CA ILE A 37 -4.04 -5.74 -27.15
C ILE A 37 -5.12 -6.81 -27.25
N ALA A 38 -5.58 -7.38 -26.13
CA ALA A 38 -6.62 -8.41 -26.10
C ALA A 38 -7.97 -7.94 -26.68
N ILE A 39 -8.27 -6.64 -26.60
CA ILE A 39 -9.46 -6.04 -27.21
C ILE A 39 -9.22 -5.56 -28.66
N GLY A 40 -8.07 -5.85 -29.26
CA GLY A 40 -7.76 -5.52 -30.66
C GLY A 40 -6.95 -4.24 -30.89
N THR A 41 -6.42 -3.60 -29.83
CA THR A 41 -5.49 -2.49 -30.03
C THR A 41 -4.19 -2.99 -30.68
N PRO A 42 -3.74 -2.41 -31.81
CA PRO A 42 -2.47 -2.82 -32.44
C PRO A 42 -1.29 -2.67 -31.47
N GLU A 43 -0.42 -3.68 -31.38
CA GLU A 43 0.70 -3.72 -30.44
C GLU A 43 1.59 -2.46 -30.54
N LYS A 44 1.85 -1.98 -31.78
CA LYS A 44 2.62 -0.74 -32.03
C LYS A 44 2.00 0.51 -31.41
N GLN A 45 0.69 0.53 -31.18
CA GLN A 45 -0.04 1.65 -30.58
C GLN A 45 -0.29 1.45 -29.08
N ALA A 46 -0.26 0.22 -28.58
CA ALA A 46 -0.68 -0.12 -27.22
C ALA A 46 0.09 0.68 -26.17
N LYS A 47 1.43 0.81 -26.28
CA LYS A 47 2.25 1.60 -25.36
C LYS A 47 1.83 3.08 -25.29
N MET A 48 1.56 3.70 -26.43
CA MET A 48 1.08 5.09 -26.50
C MET A 48 -0.31 5.22 -25.86
N ARG A 49 -1.21 4.28 -26.16
CA ARG A 49 -2.58 4.27 -25.58
C ARG A 49 -2.56 4.10 -24.07
N VAL A 50 -1.72 3.21 -23.55
CA VAL A 50 -1.49 3.08 -22.10
C VAL A 50 -1.06 4.42 -21.52
N GLY A 51 -0.06 5.10 -22.09
CA GLY A 51 0.39 6.41 -21.60
C GLY A 51 -0.74 7.46 -21.56
N GLN A 52 -1.58 7.51 -22.60
CA GLN A 52 -2.72 8.42 -22.65
C GLN A 52 -3.75 8.12 -21.54
N ILE A 53 -4.18 6.86 -21.42
CA ILE A 53 -5.15 6.43 -20.39
C ILE A 53 -4.54 6.66 -18.99
N TRP A 54 -3.28 6.33 -18.79
CA TRP A 54 -2.56 6.49 -17.53
C TRP A 54 -2.56 7.92 -17.00
N GLN A 55 -2.31 8.90 -17.90
CA GLN A 55 -2.38 10.31 -17.55
C GLN A 55 -3.80 10.73 -17.15
N TRP A 56 -4.82 10.26 -17.85
CA TRP A 56 -6.21 10.56 -17.49
C TRP A 56 -6.56 10.01 -16.11
N LEU A 57 -6.19 8.76 -15.83
CA LEU A 57 -6.51 8.09 -14.56
C LEU A 57 -5.72 8.68 -13.37
N TYR A 58 -4.40 8.71 -13.49
CA TYR A 58 -3.53 8.90 -12.33
C TYR A 58 -2.89 10.29 -12.22
N ASN A 59 -2.93 11.08 -13.29
CA ASN A 59 -2.48 12.47 -13.21
C ASN A 59 -3.67 13.42 -13.05
N TRP A 60 -4.75 13.21 -13.80
CA TRP A 60 -5.92 14.10 -13.79
C TRP A 60 -7.12 13.57 -12.99
N GLY A 61 -7.12 12.32 -12.55
CA GLY A 61 -8.19 11.71 -11.77
C GLY A 61 -9.50 11.49 -12.54
N VAL A 62 -9.43 11.49 -13.87
CA VAL A 62 -10.61 11.36 -14.75
C VAL A 62 -11.08 9.91 -14.80
N ARG A 63 -12.38 9.68 -14.62
CA ARG A 63 -13.02 8.36 -14.58
C ARG A 63 -14.04 8.12 -15.68
N ASP A 64 -14.28 9.12 -16.51
CA ASP A 64 -15.17 9.03 -17.65
C ASP A 64 -14.36 8.93 -18.94
N PHE A 65 -14.55 7.85 -19.69
CA PHE A 65 -13.89 7.66 -20.98
C PHE A 65 -14.23 8.78 -21.97
N ASP A 66 -15.45 9.35 -21.92
CA ASP A 66 -15.84 10.41 -22.83
C ASP A 66 -15.10 11.73 -22.59
N ALA A 67 -14.60 11.94 -21.38
CA ALA A 67 -13.74 13.08 -21.06
C ALA A 67 -12.30 12.95 -21.60
N MET A 68 -11.87 11.76 -22.04
CA MET A 68 -10.52 11.48 -22.53
C MET A 68 -10.31 11.96 -23.96
N THR A 69 -10.34 13.27 -24.19
CA THR A 69 -10.46 13.91 -25.50
C THR A 69 -9.29 13.68 -26.46
N ASN A 70 -8.11 13.26 -25.98
CA ASN A 70 -6.97 12.87 -26.83
C ASN A 70 -7.06 11.43 -27.36
N LEU A 71 -8.14 10.70 -27.00
CA LEU A 71 -8.50 9.41 -27.57
C LEU A 71 -9.64 9.60 -28.60
N SER A 72 -9.61 8.82 -29.70
CA SER A 72 -10.70 8.87 -30.68
C SER A 72 -12.03 8.40 -30.07
N LYS A 73 -13.15 8.91 -30.59
CA LYS A 73 -14.49 8.51 -30.11
C LYS A 73 -14.73 7.02 -30.17
N ASP A 74 -14.31 6.36 -31.27
CA ASP A 74 -14.48 4.92 -31.45
C ASP A 74 -13.66 4.13 -30.40
N PHE A 75 -12.43 4.58 -30.12
CA PHE A 75 -11.60 3.92 -29.13
C PHE A 75 -12.16 4.11 -27.70
N ARG A 76 -12.70 5.28 -27.36
CA ARG A 76 -13.39 5.51 -26.09
C ARG A 76 -14.61 4.61 -25.92
N ALA A 77 -15.43 4.47 -26.97
CA ALA A 77 -16.56 3.54 -26.98
C ALA A 77 -16.12 2.08 -26.82
N GLN A 78 -15.02 1.69 -27.46
CA GLN A 78 -14.42 0.36 -27.31
C GLN A 78 -13.94 0.13 -25.86
N LEU A 79 -13.26 1.13 -25.25
CA LEU A 79 -12.85 1.05 -23.84
C LEU A 79 -14.04 0.86 -22.91
N ALA A 80 -15.11 1.66 -23.08
CA ALA A 80 -16.31 1.58 -22.26
C ALA A 80 -17.05 0.22 -22.37
N THR A 81 -16.87 -0.50 -23.47
CA THR A 81 -17.44 -1.85 -23.66
C THR A 81 -16.69 -2.91 -22.82
N HIS A 82 -15.38 -2.76 -22.66
CA HIS A 82 -14.53 -3.80 -22.08
C HIS A 82 -13.99 -3.48 -20.68
N PHE A 83 -13.97 -2.19 -20.31
CA PHE A 83 -13.37 -1.73 -19.08
C PHE A 83 -14.30 -0.81 -18.29
N VAL A 84 -14.00 -0.74 -16.99
CA VAL A 84 -14.55 0.25 -16.06
C VAL A 84 -13.41 1.00 -15.36
N ILE A 85 -13.74 2.15 -14.78
CA ILE A 85 -12.84 2.94 -13.94
C ILE A 85 -13.54 3.13 -12.60
N GLU A 86 -13.32 2.20 -11.70
CA GLU A 86 -13.97 2.18 -10.38
C GLU A 86 -12.95 2.34 -9.27
N VAL A 87 -13.28 3.14 -8.28
CA VAL A 87 -12.55 3.31 -7.02
C VAL A 87 -13.47 2.95 -5.86
N PRO A 88 -12.94 2.66 -4.65
CA PRO A 88 -13.77 2.40 -3.47
C PRO A 88 -14.76 3.53 -3.19
N GLU A 89 -15.96 3.17 -2.78
CA GLU A 89 -17.00 4.12 -2.37
C GLU A 89 -16.76 4.58 -0.93
N VAL A 90 -16.86 5.88 -0.66
CA VAL A 90 -16.84 6.41 0.72
C VAL A 90 -18.19 6.18 1.37
N VAL A 91 -18.26 5.27 2.33
CA VAL A 91 -19.47 4.97 3.11
C VAL A 91 -19.67 6.01 4.22
N THR A 92 -18.58 6.34 4.92
CA THR A 92 -18.59 7.30 6.03
C THR A 92 -17.30 8.09 6.03
N LYS A 93 -17.41 9.39 6.31
CA LYS A 93 -16.29 10.29 6.53
C LYS A 93 -16.46 11.00 7.88
N GLN A 94 -15.45 10.92 8.72
CA GLN A 94 -15.32 11.66 9.96
C GLN A 94 -14.17 12.66 9.85
N VAL A 95 -14.35 13.87 10.34
CA VAL A 95 -13.33 14.92 10.33
C VAL A 95 -13.14 15.42 11.75
N SER A 96 -11.91 15.34 12.25
CA SER A 96 -11.56 15.88 13.57
C SER A 96 -11.37 17.40 13.54
N THR A 97 -11.34 18.03 14.71
CA THR A 97 -11.04 19.48 14.85
C THR A 97 -9.65 19.83 14.33
N ALA A 98 -8.69 18.90 14.35
CA ALA A 98 -7.35 19.06 13.80
C ALA A 98 -7.27 18.78 12.28
N GLY A 99 -8.41 18.52 11.62
CA GLY A 99 -8.47 18.27 10.18
C GLY A 99 -8.16 16.83 9.76
N THR A 100 -7.88 15.91 10.68
CA THR A 100 -7.72 14.48 10.35
C THR A 100 -9.03 13.95 9.79
N ARG A 101 -8.96 13.25 8.65
CA ARG A 101 -10.12 12.65 7.99
C ARG A 101 -10.02 11.12 8.06
N LYS A 102 -11.00 10.49 8.66
CA LYS A 102 -11.15 9.04 8.67
C LYS A 102 -12.26 8.65 7.73
N TYR A 103 -11.94 7.82 6.77
CA TYR A 103 -12.89 7.28 5.80
C TYR A 103 -13.13 5.79 6.10
N LEU A 104 -14.37 5.36 6.01
CA LEU A 104 -14.76 3.99 5.83
C LEU A 104 -15.08 3.82 4.34
N VAL A 105 -14.31 3.02 3.62
CA VAL A 105 -14.49 2.82 2.19
C VAL A 105 -14.96 1.42 1.89
N ARG A 106 -15.96 1.31 1.01
CA ARG A 106 -16.49 0.03 0.53
C ARG A 106 -15.72 -0.42 -0.69
N ILE A 107 -15.32 -1.68 -0.67
CA ILE A 107 -14.57 -2.35 -1.72
C ILE A 107 -15.39 -3.48 -2.33
N ALA A 108 -14.88 -4.12 -3.37
CA ALA A 108 -15.56 -5.21 -4.05
C ALA A 108 -15.96 -6.33 -3.07
N GLY A 109 -17.17 -6.87 -3.26
CA GLY A 109 -17.75 -7.86 -2.35
C GLY A 109 -18.46 -7.28 -1.13
N GLY A 110 -18.63 -5.95 -1.04
CA GLY A 110 -19.37 -5.28 0.04
C GLY A 110 -18.62 -5.15 1.36
N HIS A 111 -17.34 -5.53 1.40
CA HIS A 111 -16.50 -5.34 2.58
C HIS A 111 -16.05 -3.88 2.71
N GLU A 112 -15.69 -3.50 3.93
CA GLU A 112 -15.27 -2.13 4.23
C GLU A 112 -13.91 -2.12 4.90
N VAL A 113 -13.10 -1.11 4.57
CA VAL A 113 -11.78 -0.87 5.18
C VAL A 113 -11.63 0.59 5.58
N GLU A 114 -10.79 0.81 6.58
CA GLU A 114 -10.48 2.16 7.07
C GLU A 114 -9.33 2.78 6.30
N VAL A 115 -9.43 4.08 6.06
CA VAL A 115 -8.40 4.94 5.48
C VAL A 115 -8.33 6.21 6.31
N VAL A 116 -7.12 6.69 6.64
CA VAL A 116 -6.98 7.88 7.48
C VAL A 116 -6.03 8.87 6.82
N TYR A 117 -6.52 10.08 6.57
CA TYR A 117 -5.70 11.22 6.16
C TYR A 117 -5.38 12.09 7.35
N ILE A 118 -4.09 12.35 7.58
CA ILE A 118 -3.57 13.16 8.69
C ILE A 118 -2.87 14.37 8.10
N PRO A 119 -3.46 15.59 8.18
CA PRO A 119 -2.81 16.81 7.77
C PRO A 119 -1.76 17.22 8.80
N GLU A 120 -0.63 17.70 8.31
CA GLU A 120 0.40 18.38 9.09
C GLU A 120 0.73 19.72 8.41
N LYS A 121 1.51 20.58 9.08
CA LYS A 121 1.80 21.94 8.59
C LYS A 121 2.32 21.98 7.15
N ASP A 122 3.25 21.06 6.81
CA ASP A 122 3.96 21.05 5.53
C ASP A 122 3.78 19.74 4.75
N ARG A 123 2.89 18.86 5.21
CA ARG A 123 2.64 17.56 4.59
C ARG A 123 1.28 17.01 4.99
N GLY A 124 0.77 16.07 4.19
CA GLY A 124 -0.37 15.25 4.55
C GLY A 124 -0.04 13.78 4.34
N THR A 125 -0.34 12.96 5.32
CA THR A 125 -0.04 11.52 5.32
C THR A 125 -1.34 10.73 5.20
N LEU A 126 -1.40 9.83 4.21
CA LEU A 126 -2.51 8.88 4.06
C LEU A 126 -2.09 7.51 4.58
N CYS A 127 -2.81 7.03 5.58
CA CYS A 127 -2.71 5.66 6.07
C CYS A 127 -3.68 4.79 5.27
N VAL A 128 -3.15 3.81 4.52
CA VAL A 128 -3.93 2.91 3.66
C VAL A 128 -3.94 1.49 4.19
N SER A 129 -5.05 0.79 3.94
CA SER A 129 -5.25 -0.62 4.26
C SER A 129 -4.78 -1.52 3.13
N SER A 130 -4.31 -2.73 3.47
CA SER A 130 -3.83 -3.75 2.53
C SER A 130 -4.66 -5.03 2.55
N GLN A 131 -5.48 -5.25 3.57
CA GLN A 131 -6.33 -6.44 3.73
C GLN A 131 -7.69 -6.06 4.30
N VAL A 132 -8.69 -6.92 4.10
CA VAL A 132 -9.94 -6.92 4.86
C VAL A 132 -9.74 -7.78 6.10
N GLY A 133 -9.75 -7.16 7.28
CA GLY A 133 -9.24 -7.78 8.51
C GLY A 133 -7.71 -7.84 8.52
N CYS A 134 -7.14 -8.80 9.21
CA CYS A 134 -5.68 -8.97 9.26
C CYS A 134 -5.30 -10.45 9.31
N THR A 135 -4.20 -10.79 8.62
CA THR A 135 -3.58 -12.13 8.71
C THR A 135 -3.01 -12.39 10.11
N LEU A 136 -2.61 -11.32 10.82
CA LEU A 136 -1.98 -11.38 12.13
C LEU A 136 -3.00 -11.06 13.24
N THR A 137 -2.77 -11.67 14.41
CA THR A 137 -3.61 -11.52 15.59
C THR A 137 -2.86 -10.77 16.70
N CYS A 138 -2.24 -9.63 16.36
CA CYS A 138 -1.53 -8.80 17.33
C CYS A 138 -2.47 -8.38 18.46
N SER A 139 -2.12 -8.72 19.70
CA SER A 139 -3.04 -8.63 20.85
C SER A 139 -3.39 -7.19 21.28
N PHE A 140 -2.55 -6.21 20.95
CA PHE A 140 -2.78 -4.79 21.21
C PHE A 140 -3.60 -4.09 20.10
N CYS A 141 -3.74 -4.72 18.94
CA CYS A 141 -4.33 -4.10 17.74
C CYS A 141 -5.82 -4.47 17.60
N HIS A 142 -6.69 -3.46 17.45
CA HIS A 142 -8.11 -3.71 17.24
C HIS A 142 -8.36 -4.48 15.93
N THR A 143 -7.65 -4.17 14.84
CA THR A 143 -7.73 -4.94 13.60
C THR A 143 -7.25 -6.38 13.77
N GLY A 144 -6.34 -6.65 14.71
CA GLY A 144 -5.90 -8.01 15.07
C GLY A 144 -7.01 -8.91 15.63
N THR A 145 -8.13 -8.33 16.09
CA THR A 145 -9.32 -9.09 16.50
C THR A 145 -10.20 -9.51 15.33
N GLN A 146 -10.00 -8.91 14.15
CA GLN A 146 -10.75 -9.18 12.93
C GLN A 146 -10.03 -10.24 12.10
N LYS A 147 -10.72 -11.36 11.86
CA LYS A 147 -10.17 -12.41 11.00
C LYS A 147 -9.92 -11.89 9.57
N LEU A 148 -8.85 -12.34 8.95
CA LEU A 148 -8.63 -12.10 7.54
C LEU A 148 -9.79 -12.63 6.70
N VAL A 149 -10.37 -11.77 5.87
CA VAL A 149 -11.34 -12.15 4.85
C VAL A 149 -10.62 -12.37 3.51
N ARG A 150 -9.86 -11.37 3.05
CA ARG A 150 -9.04 -11.43 1.83
C ARG A 150 -8.01 -10.30 1.75
N ASN A 151 -7.08 -10.46 0.85
CA ASN A 151 -6.19 -9.40 0.42
C ASN A 151 -6.95 -8.36 -0.43
N LEU A 152 -6.57 -7.09 -0.32
CA LEU A 152 -7.00 -6.06 -1.25
C LEU A 152 -6.23 -6.20 -2.57
N THR A 153 -6.92 -5.93 -3.69
CA THR A 153 -6.27 -5.82 -4.99
C THR A 153 -5.45 -4.52 -5.09
N ALA A 154 -4.51 -4.47 -6.05
CA ALA A 154 -3.76 -3.24 -6.31
C ALA A 154 -4.71 -2.05 -6.60
N GLY A 155 -5.82 -2.29 -7.32
CA GLY A 155 -6.85 -1.28 -7.59
C GLY A 155 -7.55 -0.78 -6.33
N GLU A 156 -7.85 -1.66 -5.38
CA GLU A 156 -8.47 -1.26 -4.11
C GLU A 156 -7.49 -0.51 -3.20
N ILE A 157 -6.19 -0.82 -3.27
CA ILE A 157 -5.16 -0.10 -2.52
C ILE A 157 -4.92 1.30 -3.12
N ILE A 158 -4.65 1.40 -4.42
CA ILE A 158 -4.43 2.71 -5.06
C ILE A 158 -5.71 3.55 -5.11
N GLY A 159 -6.86 2.90 -5.18
CA GLY A 159 -8.17 3.53 -5.11
C GLY A 159 -8.39 4.33 -3.83
N GLN A 160 -7.83 3.88 -2.67
CA GLN A 160 -7.86 4.65 -1.43
C GLN A 160 -7.13 5.99 -1.57
N VAL A 161 -6.01 6.01 -2.30
CA VAL A 161 -5.26 7.24 -2.59
C VAL A 161 -6.09 8.15 -3.50
N MET A 162 -6.73 7.60 -4.52
CA MET A 162 -7.57 8.36 -5.45
C MET A 162 -8.78 8.98 -4.73
N VAL A 163 -9.45 8.23 -3.86
CA VAL A 163 -10.56 8.71 -3.02
C VAL A 163 -10.14 9.88 -2.12
N ALA A 164 -8.96 9.75 -1.47
CA ALA A 164 -8.47 10.84 -0.62
C ALA A 164 -8.15 12.10 -1.43
N ARG A 165 -7.56 11.96 -2.64
CA ARG A 165 -7.30 13.09 -3.54
C ARG A 165 -8.56 13.76 -4.04
N ASP A 166 -9.63 13.00 -4.28
CA ASP A 166 -10.95 13.56 -4.64
C ASP A 166 -11.48 14.43 -3.49
N ASP A 167 -11.47 13.91 -2.28
CA ASP A 167 -12.00 14.62 -1.11
C ASP A 167 -11.16 15.85 -0.73
N LEU A 168 -9.88 15.88 -1.12
CA LEU A 168 -8.97 17.00 -0.94
C LEU A 168 -9.01 18.02 -2.11
N ASP A 169 -9.78 17.76 -3.17
CA ASP A 169 -9.77 18.53 -4.43
C ASP A 169 -8.35 18.74 -5.00
N GLU A 170 -7.52 17.68 -4.94
CA GLU A 170 -6.08 17.78 -5.21
C GLU A 170 -5.71 17.42 -6.67
N TRP A 171 -6.68 17.11 -7.52
CA TRP A 171 -6.40 16.84 -8.92
C TRP A 171 -6.07 18.12 -9.69
N PRO A 172 -5.07 18.12 -10.60
CA PRO A 172 -4.73 19.29 -11.40
C PRO A 172 -5.94 19.77 -12.22
N LYS A 173 -6.31 21.03 -12.06
CA LYS A 173 -7.32 21.67 -12.91
C LYS A 173 -6.69 22.00 -14.25
N SER A 174 -7.29 21.56 -15.34
CA SER A 174 -6.87 21.64 -16.75
C SER A 174 -5.67 22.55 -17.05
N GLY A 175 -4.52 21.95 -17.36
CA GLY A 175 -3.39 22.65 -17.96
C GLY A 175 -2.31 23.18 -16.99
N THR A 176 -2.53 23.15 -15.69
CA THR A 176 -1.53 23.59 -14.71
C THR A 176 -0.97 22.38 -13.97
N ARG A 177 0.29 22.03 -14.24
CA ARG A 177 1.10 21.14 -13.37
C ARG A 177 1.66 21.98 -12.21
N THR A 178 0.84 22.59 -11.39
CA THR A 178 1.32 23.29 -10.20
C THR A 178 1.27 22.33 -9.01
N TYR A 179 2.43 21.78 -8.65
CA TYR A 179 2.64 21.01 -7.43
C TYR A 179 2.84 21.92 -6.19
N GLU A 180 2.40 23.17 -6.25
CA GLU A 180 2.71 24.18 -5.23
C GLU A 180 2.05 23.93 -3.87
N ALA A 181 1.06 23.06 -3.77
CA ALA A 181 0.45 22.68 -2.50
C ALA A 181 -0.08 21.24 -2.55
N ARG A 182 0.82 20.26 -2.55
CA ARG A 182 0.40 18.87 -2.46
C ARG A 182 -0.08 18.57 -1.03
N LEU A 183 -1.41 18.47 -0.86
CA LEU A 183 -2.03 18.17 0.43
C LEU A 183 -1.73 16.73 0.85
N LEU A 184 -1.83 15.76 -0.08
CA LEU A 184 -1.46 14.37 0.13
C LEU A 184 -0.02 14.16 -0.38
N SER A 185 0.94 14.22 0.50
CA SER A 185 2.36 14.13 0.18
C SER A 185 3.02 12.81 0.58
N ASN A 186 2.41 12.06 1.50
CA ASN A 186 2.97 10.82 2.05
C ASN A 186 1.91 9.70 2.08
N ILE A 187 2.36 8.45 1.89
CA ILE A 187 1.55 7.25 2.11
C ILE A 187 2.24 6.37 3.14
N VAL A 188 1.47 5.82 4.07
CA VAL A 188 1.93 4.79 5.00
C VAL A 188 1.00 3.58 4.93
N LEU A 189 1.57 2.40 4.76
CA LEU A 189 0.84 1.12 4.78
C LEU A 189 0.75 0.64 6.23
N MET A 190 -0.03 1.36 7.05
CA MET A 190 -0.21 1.15 8.49
C MET A 190 -1.70 1.04 8.86
N GLY A 191 -2.59 0.83 7.88
CA GLY A 191 -4.00 0.56 8.06
C GLY A 191 -4.27 -0.90 8.39
N MET A 192 -5.41 -1.41 7.91
CA MET A 192 -5.80 -2.80 8.16
C MET A 192 -4.93 -3.76 7.33
N GLY A 193 -4.42 -4.83 7.99
CA GLY A 193 -3.69 -5.92 7.36
C GLY A 193 -2.17 -5.86 7.52
N GLU A 194 -1.51 -6.99 7.17
CA GLU A 194 -0.07 -7.10 7.02
C GLU A 194 0.30 -6.96 5.54
N PRO A 195 0.94 -5.86 5.13
CA PRO A 195 1.21 -5.58 3.71
C PRO A 195 2.05 -6.66 3.02
N LEU A 196 3.01 -7.26 3.74
CA LEU A 196 3.90 -8.27 3.14
C LEU A 196 3.23 -9.62 2.92
N TYR A 197 2.08 -9.90 3.51
CA TYR A 197 1.22 -11.04 3.11
C TYR A 197 0.33 -10.73 1.92
N ASN A 198 0.36 -9.48 1.42
CA ASN A 198 -0.28 -9.06 0.18
C ASN A 198 0.72 -8.41 -0.78
N PHE A 199 1.94 -8.93 -0.82
CA PHE A 199 3.11 -8.29 -1.42
C PHE A 199 2.87 -7.83 -2.87
N GLU A 200 2.37 -8.70 -3.74
CA GLU A 200 2.21 -8.42 -5.17
C GLU A 200 1.28 -7.22 -5.42
N ASN A 201 0.11 -7.21 -4.77
CA ASN A 201 -0.84 -6.11 -4.92
C ASN A 201 -0.31 -4.80 -4.31
N VAL A 202 0.37 -4.88 -3.17
CA VAL A 202 1.01 -3.72 -2.53
C VAL A 202 2.11 -3.16 -3.43
N ARG A 203 2.99 -4.02 -3.97
CA ARG A 203 4.03 -3.63 -4.92
C ARG A 203 3.44 -2.88 -6.12
N ASP A 204 2.43 -3.45 -6.74
CA ASP A 204 1.83 -2.88 -7.95
C ASP A 204 1.15 -1.54 -7.65
N ALA A 205 0.40 -1.45 -6.54
CA ALA A 205 -0.21 -0.19 -6.10
C ALA A 205 0.83 0.90 -5.79
N MET A 206 1.93 0.55 -5.12
CA MET A 206 3.00 1.52 -4.81
C MET A 206 3.77 1.94 -6.07
N LYS A 207 4.01 1.04 -7.03
CA LYS A 207 4.57 1.40 -8.34
C LYS A 207 3.68 2.40 -9.09
N ILE A 208 2.36 2.20 -9.05
CA ILE A 208 1.39 3.16 -9.62
C ILE A 208 1.47 4.52 -8.90
N ALA A 209 1.54 4.52 -7.55
CA ALA A 209 1.65 5.75 -6.78
C ALA A 209 2.95 6.53 -7.08
N MET A 210 4.04 5.83 -7.37
CA MET A 210 5.35 6.41 -7.67
C MET A 210 5.56 6.77 -9.15
N ASP A 211 4.68 6.34 -10.05
CA ASP A 211 4.87 6.52 -11.48
C ASP A 211 4.98 8.02 -11.86
N PRO A 212 6.04 8.42 -12.58
CA PRO A 212 6.32 9.84 -12.89
C PRO A 212 5.32 10.48 -13.85
N GLU A 213 4.52 9.70 -14.57
CA GLU A 213 3.47 10.21 -15.47
C GLU A 213 2.06 10.09 -14.83
N GLY A 214 1.98 9.66 -13.57
CA GLY A 214 0.73 9.47 -12.83
C GLY A 214 0.69 10.32 -11.55
N ILE A 215 0.53 9.65 -10.39
CA ILE A 215 0.41 10.29 -9.07
C ILE A 215 1.74 10.95 -8.62
N GLN A 216 2.88 10.42 -9.01
CA GLN A 216 4.22 10.99 -8.83
C GLN A 216 4.64 11.19 -7.37
N LEU A 217 4.30 10.28 -6.49
CA LEU A 217 4.84 10.29 -5.13
C LEU A 217 6.29 9.80 -5.14
N SER A 218 7.16 10.51 -4.45
CA SER A 218 8.53 10.04 -4.27
C SER A 218 8.56 8.78 -3.41
N ARG A 219 9.43 7.81 -3.73
CA ARG A 219 9.65 6.61 -2.91
C ARG A 219 9.96 6.93 -1.44
N ARG A 220 10.61 8.06 -1.16
CA ARG A 220 10.92 8.56 0.18
C ARG A 220 9.70 9.12 0.94
N ARG A 221 8.57 9.20 0.28
CA ARG A 221 7.29 9.63 0.82
C ARG A 221 6.32 8.47 1.05
N ILE A 222 6.78 7.24 0.79
CA ILE A 222 6.02 6.02 1.02
C ILE A 222 6.73 5.20 2.08
N THR A 223 6.02 4.79 3.13
CA THR A 223 6.52 3.90 4.17
C THR A 223 5.69 2.63 4.18
N LEU A 224 6.33 1.49 3.95
CA LEU A 224 5.73 0.19 4.14
C LEU A 224 6.04 -0.27 5.57
N SER A 225 5.00 -0.60 6.33
CA SER A 225 5.15 -1.17 7.66
C SER A 225 4.93 -2.68 7.61
N THR A 226 5.71 -3.44 8.38
CA THR A 226 5.53 -4.89 8.55
C THR A 226 5.72 -5.29 10.00
N SER A 227 5.00 -6.31 10.42
CA SER A 227 5.22 -6.96 11.71
C SER A 227 6.39 -7.94 11.71
N GLY A 228 7.05 -8.15 10.55
CA GLY A 228 8.24 -8.97 10.41
C GLY A 228 8.05 -10.23 9.59
N VAL A 229 7.45 -10.12 8.41
CA VAL A 229 7.45 -11.19 7.39
C VAL A 229 8.84 -11.24 6.73
N VAL A 230 9.79 -11.85 7.43
CA VAL A 230 11.24 -11.79 7.14
C VAL A 230 11.59 -12.08 5.69
N PRO A 231 11.07 -13.12 5.01
CA PRO A 231 11.43 -13.42 3.63
C PRO A 231 11.07 -12.31 2.62
N GLU A 232 10.08 -11.48 2.94
CA GLU A 232 9.58 -10.43 2.04
C GLU A 232 10.27 -9.07 2.26
N ILE A 233 11.08 -8.95 3.33
CA ILE A 233 11.76 -7.67 3.65
C ILE A 233 12.75 -7.30 2.55
N ALA A 234 13.60 -8.21 2.10
CA ALA A 234 14.56 -7.97 1.02
C ALA A 234 13.85 -7.58 -0.28
N ARG A 235 12.79 -8.29 -0.65
CA ARG A 235 11.97 -7.98 -1.83
C ARG A 235 11.39 -6.57 -1.79
N THR A 236 11.05 -6.06 -0.61
CA THR A 236 10.54 -4.70 -0.46
C THR A 236 11.56 -3.66 -0.94
N ALA A 237 12.85 -3.86 -0.66
CA ALA A 237 13.91 -2.98 -1.14
C ALA A 237 14.08 -3.05 -2.65
N ASP A 238 14.06 -4.25 -3.21
CA ASP A 238 14.39 -4.49 -4.63
C ASP A 238 13.22 -4.16 -5.54
N GLU A 239 12.01 -4.55 -5.18
CA GLU A 239 10.85 -4.45 -6.06
C GLU A 239 10.00 -3.19 -5.84
N ILE A 240 10.02 -2.59 -4.64
CA ILE A 240 9.27 -1.37 -4.31
C ILE A 240 10.22 -0.18 -4.09
N GLY A 241 11.21 -0.36 -3.22
CA GLY A 241 12.23 0.64 -2.94
C GLY A 241 11.75 1.82 -2.07
N CYS A 242 10.63 1.67 -1.34
CA CYS A 242 10.12 2.66 -0.41
C CYS A 242 10.83 2.58 0.97
N LEU A 243 10.46 3.48 1.90
CA LEU A 243 10.92 3.41 3.28
C LEU A 243 10.28 2.22 4.00
N LEU A 244 11.03 1.64 4.95
CA LEU A 244 10.57 0.51 5.76
C LEU A 244 10.29 0.96 7.20
N ALA A 245 9.16 0.51 7.75
CA ALA A 245 8.86 0.53 9.17
C ALA A 245 8.63 -0.89 9.68
N VAL A 246 8.98 -1.14 10.93
CA VAL A 246 8.81 -2.45 11.57
C VAL A 246 8.03 -2.29 12.86
N SER A 247 6.91 -2.98 12.97
CA SER A 247 6.12 -3.14 14.18
C SER A 247 6.90 -4.03 15.16
N PHE A 248 7.80 -3.42 15.95
CA PHE A 248 8.74 -4.13 16.82
C PHE A 248 8.11 -4.47 18.17
N HIS A 249 7.67 -3.47 18.91
CA HIS A 249 6.81 -3.48 20.08
C HIS A 249 7.30 -4.24 21.32
N ALA A 250 8.39 -4.98 21.26
CA ALA A 250 8.97 -5.70 22.39
C ALA A 250 10.48 -5.91 22.22
N THR A 251 11.15 -6.14 23.34
CA THR A 251 12.61 -6.31 23.41
C THR A 251 13.04 -7.73 23.77
N THR A 252 12.08 -8.60 24.09
CA THR A 252 12.28 -10.04 24.33
C THR A 252 11.30 -10.86 23.50
N ASP A 253 11.69 -12.08 23.13
CA ASP A 253 10.84 -12.97 22.34
C ASP A 253 9.56 -13.37 23.10
N GLU A 254 9.63 -13.55 24.41
CA GLU A 254 8.49 -13.93 25.25
C GLU A 254 7.39 -12.88 25.21
N VAL A 255 7.75 -11.61 25.33
CA VAL A 255 6.79 -10.50 25.23
C VAL A 255 6.32 -10.36 23.79
N ARG A 256 7.24 -10.44 22.82
CA ARG A 256 6.89 -10.27 21.42
C ARG A 256 6.01 -11.39 20.88
N ASP A 257 6.17 -12.63 21.33
CA ASP A 257 5.30 -13.76 20.99
C ASP A 257 3.85 -13.54 21.42
N THR A 258 3.64 -12.78 22.48
CA THR A 258 2.32 -12.40 22.97
C THR A 258 1.74 -11.21 22.23
N LEU A 259 2.55 -10.17 21.99
CA LEU A 259 2.10 -8.94 21.35
C LEU A 259 1.96 -9.09 19.82
N VAL A 260 2.92 -9.76 19.20
CA VAL A 260 3.09 -9.88 17.75
C VAL A 260 3.36 -11.34 17.38
N PRO A 261 2.34 -12.20 17.29
CA PRO A 261 2.51 -13.66 17.23
C PRO A 261 3.32 -14.21 16.07
N ILE A 262 3.56 -13.42 15.01
CA ILE A 262 4.45 -13.79 13.91
C ILE A 262 5.89 -14.03 14.39
N ASN A 263 6.27 -13.48 15.55
CA ASN A 263 7.56 -13.68 16.18
C ASN A 263 7.88 -15.17 16.42
N LYS A 264 6.86 -15.99 16.68
CA LYS A 264 7.00 -17.46 16.81
C LYS A 264 7.54 -18.12 15.54
N LYS A 265 7.36 -17.48 14.39
CA LYS A 265 7.88 -17.96 13.10
C LYS A 265 9.23 -17.34 12.76
N TRP A 266 9.38 -16.05 13.02
CA TRP A 266 10.61 -15.30 12.83
C TRP A 266 10.84 -14.44 14.07
N ASN A 267 11.75 -14.90 14.94
CA ASN A 267 12.04 -14.25 16.20
C ASN A 267 12.79 -12.92 16.02
N ILE A 268 13.02 -12.21 17.11
CA ILE A 268 13.70 -10.90 17.12
C ILE A 268 15.04 -10.99 16.38
N GLU A 269 15.83 -12.03 16.61
CA GLU A 269 17.15 -12.20 15.99
C GLU A 269 17.03 -12.32 14.46
N ALA A 270 16.15 -13.20 13.99
CA ALA A 270 15.93 -13.38 12.55
C ALA A 270 15.44 -12.09 11.87
N LEU A 271 14.54 -11.36 12.53
CA LEU A 271 14.06 -10.06 12.05
C LEU A 271 15.20 -9.04 11.98
N LEU A 272 15.97 -8.86 13.06
CA LEU A 272 17.07 -7.89 13.10
C LEU A 272 18.18 -8.21 12.09
N ASN A 273 18.46 -9.49 11.83
CA ASN A 273 19.42 -9.90 10.81
C ASN A 273 18.95 -9.48 9.41
N ALA A 274 17.66 -9.69 9.07
CA ALA A 274 17.10 -9.21 7.81
C ALA A 274 17.14 -7.68 7.69
N LEU A 275 16.97 -6.95 8.81
CA LEU A 275 17.04 -5.49 8.82
C LEU A 275 18.47 -4.96 8.68
N ARG A 276 19.49 -5.66 9.24
CA ARG A 276 20.91 -5.33 9.05
C ARG A 276 21.33 -5.48 7.59
N GLU A 277 20.79 -6.48 6.90
CA GLU A 277 21.04 -6.76 5.49
C GLU A 277 20.18 -5.92 4.54
N TYR A 278 19.25 -5.10 5.07
CA TYR A 278 18.32 -4.32 4.23
C TYR A 278 19.08 -3.28 3.39
N PRO A 279 19.14 -3.43 2.05
CA PRO A 279 20.08 -2.69 1.20
C PRO A 279 19.74 -1.20 1.05
N LYS A 280 18.53 -0.78 1.42
CA LYS A 280 18.10 0.63 1.36
C LYS A 280 18.28 1.38 2.67
N ALA A 281 18.67 0.70 3.75
CA ALA A 281 18.91 1.37 5.02
C ALA A 281 20.16 2.28 4.96
N SER A 282 20.01 3.53 5.36
CA SER A 282 21.08 4.53 5.37
C SER A 282 20.74 5.65 6.37
N ASN A 283 21.69 6.53 6.63
CA ASN A 283 21.44 7.68 7.51
C ASN A 283 20.34 8.62 7.01
N SER A 284 20.05 8.64 5.71
CA SER A 284 18.97 9.43 5.10
C SER A 284 17.67 8.65 4.92
N GLU A 285 17.72 7.31 4.90
CA GLU A 285 16.59 6.40 4.71
C GLU A 285 16.59 5.36 5.84
N ARG A 286 16.37 5.83 7.08
CA ARG A 286 16.42 4.99 8.28
C ARG A 286 15.20 4.07 8.35
N ILE A 287 15.41 2.86 8.87
CA ILE A 287 14.32 1.96 9.24
C ILE A 287 13.60 2.54 10.46
N THR A 288 12.27 2.61 10.42
CA THR A 288 11.47 3.06 11.56
C THR A 288 11.09 1.85 12.42
N PHE A 289 11.47 1.86 13.69
CA PHE A 289 10.99 0.90 14.68
C PHE A 289 9.75 1.50 15.35
N GLU A 290 8.59 0.94 15.06
CA GLU A 290 7.32 1.28 15.71
C GLU A 290 7.24 0.56 17.06
N TYR A 291 7.01 1.29 18.14
CA TYR A 291 6.99 0.76 19.50
C TYR A 291 5.79 1.31 20.26
N VAL A 292 4.73 0.50 20.39
CA VAL A 292 3.56 0.86 21.19
C VAL A 292 3.90 0.72 22.69
N MET A 293 3.63 1.77 23.46
CA MET A 293 3.92 1.81 24.90
C MET A 293 2.75 1.24 25.70
N LEU A 294 2.96 0.08 26.31
CA LEU A 294 1.96 -0.68 27.08
C LEU A 294 2.39 -0.75 28.54
N HIS A 295 1.57 -0.18 29.42
CA HIS A 295 1.86 -0.08 30.85
C HIS A 295 2.18 -1.43 31.50
N GLY A 296 3.36 -1.53 32.12
CA GLY A 296 3.84 -2.71 32.84
C GLY A 296 4.12 -3.93 31.96
N VAL A 297 4.21 -3.76 30.64
CA VAL A 297 4.46 -4.85 29.67
C VAL A 297 5.78 -4.67 28.94
N ASN A 298 6.00 -3.48 28.38
CA ASN A 298 7.16 -3.19 27.51
C ASN A 298 7.67 -1.74 27.68
N ASP A 299 7.35 -1.10 28.80
CA ASP A 299 7.64 0.31 29.06
C ASP A 299 8.63 0.53 30.21
N SER A 300 9.45 -0.48 30.55
CA SER A 300 10.49 -0.36 31.57
C SER A 300 11.77 0.29 31.02
N ASP A 301 12.59 0.84 31.93
CA ASP A 301 13.92 1.35 31.59
C ASP A 301 14.83 0.25 31.03
N GLU A 302 14.68 -1.00 31.50
CA GLU A 302 15.40 -2.16 30.98
C GLU A 302 14.99 -2.47 29.53
N ASP A 303 13.70 -2.27 29.18
CA ASP A 303 13.25 -2.41 27.79
C ASP A 303 13.88 -1.34 26.90
N ALA A 304 13.95 -0.10 27.38
CA ALA A 304 14.60 0.98 26.64
C ALA A 304 16.09 0.68 26.38
N HIS A 305 16.83 0.24 27.40
CA HIS A 305 18.23 -0.13 27.27
C HIS A 305 18.43 -1.34 26.32
N ARG A 306 17.59 -2.38 26.44
CA ARG A 306 17.64 -3.53 25.53
C ARG A 306 17.34 -3.11 24.08
N LEU A 307 16.33 -2.28 23.87
CA LEU A 307 15.98 -1.79 22.54
C LEU A 307 17.16 -1.12 21.86
N MET A 308 17.82 -0.19 22.56
CA MET A 308 18.99 0.50 22.02
C MET A 308 20.13 -0.46 21.65
N LYS A 309 20.38 -1.48 22.48
CA LYS A 309 21.39 -2.50 22.20
C LYS A 309 21.01 -3.40 21.02
N LEU A 310 19.74 -3.79 20.91
CA LEU A 310 19.25 -4.67 19.83
C LEU A 310 19.37 -4.03 18.45
N ILE A 311 19.07 -2.73 18.34
CA ILE A 311 19.11 -1.99 17.07
C ILE A 311 20.49 -1.41 16.74
N GLU A 312 21.48 -1.63 17.59
CA GLU A 312 22.85 -1.16 17.34
C GLU A 312 23.37 -1.62 15.97
N GLY A 313 23.98 -0.69 15.23
CA GLY A 313 24.47 -0.93 13.87
C GLY A 313 23.42 -0.86 12.76
N ILE A 314 22.13 -0.69 13.10
CA ILE A 314 21.07 -0.49 12.11
C ILE A 314 20.79 1.02 11.98
N PRO A 315 20.82 1.61 10.78
CA PRO A 315 20.36 2.98 10.58
C PRO A 315 18.87 3.10 10.92
N ALA A 316 18.56 3.46 12.16
CA ALA A 316 17.24 3.37 12.74
C ALA A 316 16.71 4.72 13.25
N LYS A 317 15.40 4.82 13.35
CA LYS A 317 14.67 5.77 14.21
C LYS A 317 13.60 4.99 14.97
N ILE A 318 13.28 5.40 16.16
CA ILE A 318 12.23 4.83 16.99
C ILE A 318 11.03 5.77 16.98
N ASN A 319 9.84 5.21 16.76
CA ASN A 319 8.58 5.91 16.92
C ASN A 319 7.85 5.31 18.12
N LEU A 320 7.83 6.05 19.24
CA LEU A 320 7.10 5.65 20.44
C LEU A 320 5.64 6.05 20.27
N ILE A 321 4.74 5.06 20.35
CA ILE A 321 3.31 5.22 20.12
C ILE A 321 2.58 5.08 21.45
N PRO A 322 1.98 6.16 21.99
CA PRO A 322 1.09 6.03 23.12
C PRO A 322 -0.09 5.10 22.77
N PHE A 323 -0.34 4.09 23.61
CA PHE A 323 -1.43 3.17 23.34
C PHE A 323 -2.79 3.87 23.40
N ASN A 324 -3.60 3.67 22.36
CA ASN A 324 -4.99 4.09 22.35
C ASN A 324 -5.88 2.92 22.73
N GLU A 325 -6.43 2.97 23.93
CA GLU A 325 -7.32 1.94 24.46
C GLU A 325 -8.60 1.87 23.61
N TRP A 326 -9.01 0.66 23.28
CA TRP A 326 -10.26 0.38 22.58
C TRP A 326 -11.13 -0.54 23.45
N PRO A 327 -12.47 -0.58 23.27
CA PRO A 327 -13.36 -1.41 24.10
C PRO A 327 -12.96 -2.89 24.08
N GLY A 328 -12.57 -3.44 25.23
CA GLY A 328 -12.06 -4.81 25.36
C GLY A 328 -10.55 -4.97 25.19
N ALA A 329 -9.79 -3.89 25.02
CA ALA A 329 -8.32 -3.94 24.96
C ALA A 329 -7.75 -4.53 26.26
N PRO A 330 -6.83 -5.53 26.17
CA PRO A 330 -6.26 -6.17 27.37
C PRO A 330 -5.13 -5.35 28.01
N TYR A 331 -4.76 -4.23 27.44
CA TYR A 331 -3.63 -3.39 27.86
C TYR A 331 -4.06 -1.99 28.25
N LYS A 332 -3.19 -1.31 28.99
CA LYS A 332 -3.32 0.08 29.40
C LYS A 332 -2.22 0.93 28.81
N ARG A 333 -2.51 2.21 28.61
CA ARG A 333 -1.53 3.19 28.19
C ARG A 333 -0.49 3.42 29.29
N SER A 334 0.79 3.53 28.90
CA SER A 334 1.88 3.95 29.79
C SER A 334 1.66 5.36 30.31
N SER A 335 2.17 5.64 31.52
CA SER A 335 2.17 6.99 32.08
C SER A 335 3.05 7.94 31.23
N ASN A 336 2.80 9.23 31.36
CA ASN A 336 3.63 10.25 30.69
C ASN A 336 4.90 10.60 31.50
N ASN A 337 5.23 9.83 32.52
CA ASN A 337 6.41 10.07 33.38
C ASN A 337 7.63 9.37 32.83
#